data_545f3c446d67370e3e00ace33ad34027
#
_entry.id   545f3c446d67370e3e00ace33ad34027
#
_cell.length_a   1.000
_cell.length_b   1.000
_cell.length_c   1.000
_cell.angle_alpha   90.00
_cell.angle_beta   90.00
_cell.angle_gamma   90.00
#
_symmetry.space_group_name_H-M   'P 1'
#
loop_
_entity.id
_entity.type
_entity.pdbx_description
1 polymer ?
#
loop_
_entity_poly.entity_id
_entity_poly.type
_entity_poly.pdbx_seq_one_letter_code
_entity_poly.pdbx_strand_id
1 'polypeptide(L)'
;KIDSDFLRYLITNGFQPGDRVPPLNTLTQKLGLSMSKLREQLEVARELGLVEVKPRSGIHCADYAFFPAIKQTLLFALALDSKLFSKFSDLRHYIEVSFFAEAVAELTEADKSQLQSLIVSARQKLEGSPIRIPHQEHRELHLEIFRRLDNPFVQGLLEAYWEAYEAV
;
A
#
# COMPACT_ATOMS: atom_id res chain seq x y z
N LYS A 1 5.71 -10.85 18.73
CA LYS A 1 7.01 -11.44 18.30
C LYS A 1 6.89 -11.84 16.85
N ILE A 2 7.87 -11.42 16.01
CA ILE A 2 7.88 -11.79 14.58
C ILE A 2 8.35 -13.23 14.46
N ASP A 3 7.56 -14.10 13.82
CA ASP A 3 7.85 -15.54 13.74
C ASP A 3 8.83 -15.91 12.61
N SER A 4 8.97 -15.05 11.57
CA SER A 4 9.93 -15.27 10.49
C SER A 4 11.37 -15.05 10.94
N ASP A 5 12.22 -16.05 10.79
CA ASP A 5 13.67 -15.97 11.08
C ASP A 5 14.34 -14.95 10.14
N PHE A 6 13.90 -14.92 8.88
CA PHE A 6 14.37 -13.97 7.88
C PHE A 6 14.07 -12.52 8.28
N LEU A 7 12.85 -12.21 8.66
CA LEU A 7 12.47 -10.85 9.09
C LEU A 7 13.19 -10.46 10.39
N ARG A 8 13.30 -11.38 11.35
CA ARG A 8 14.09 -11.13 12.57
C ARG A 8 15.55 -10.81 12.23
N TYR A 9 16.14 -11.51 11.28
CA TYR A 9 17.50 -11.25 10.84
C TYR A 9 17.65 -9.82 10.31
N LEU A 10 16.74 -9.35 9.45
CA LEU A 10 16.77 -8.00 8.92
C LEU A 10 16.70 -6.96 10.06
N ILE A 11 15.76 -7.12 10.98
CA ILE A 11 15.56 -6.20 12.11
C ILE A 11 16.78 -6.20 13.04
N THR A 12 17.26 -7.38 13.44
CA THR A 12 18.39 -7.50 14.40
C THR A 12 19.70 -6.96 13.84
N ASN A 13 19.87 -6.99 12.51
CA ASN A 13 21.06 -6.45 11.87
C ASN A 13 20.87 -5.00 11.36
N GLY A 14 19.75 -4.36 11.69
CA GLY A 14 19.51 -2.94 11.42
C GLY A 14 19.36 -2.57 9.95
N PHE A 15 18.88 -3.50 9.10
CA PHE A 15 18.63 -3.19 7.69
C PHE A 15 17.62 -2.07 7.53
N GLN A 16 17.94 -1.12 6.66
CA GLN A 16 17.12 0.02 6.32
C GLN A 16 16.50 -0.12 4.92
N PRO A 17 15.45 0.63 4.60
CA PRO A 17 14.93 0.71 3.24
C PRO A 17 16.02 0.98 2.21
N GLY A 18 16.00 0.22 1.10
CA GLY A 18 17.02 0.27 0.06
C GLY A 18 18.25 -0.62 0.30
N ASP A 19 18.50 -1.07 1.52
CA ASP A 19 19.63 -1.93 1.82
C ASP A 19 19.55 -3.26 1.08
N ARG A 20 20.69 -3.67 0.52
CA ARG A 20 20.81 -4.96 -0.16
C ARG A 20 20.93 -6.09 0.84
N VAL A 21 20.02 -7.04 0.76
CA VAL A 21 20.01 -8.26 1.58
C VAL A 21 21.06 -9.26 1.04
N PRO A 22 21.78 -9.97 1.90
CA PRO A 22 22.73 -10.98 1.46
C PRO A 22 22.07 -12.08 0.61
N PRO A 23 22.83 -12.72 -0.30
CA PRO A 23 22.33 -13.83 -1.10
C PRO A 23 21.77 -14.98 -0.24
N LEU A 24 20.76 -15.69 -0.76
CA LEU A 24 20.08 -16.75 -0.02
C LEU A 24 21.06 -17.84 0.49
N ASN A 25 22.08 -18.19 -0.29
CA ASN A 25 23.10 -19.18 0.16
C ASN A 25 23.85 -18.71 1.41
N THR A 26 24.13 -17.43 1.52
CA THR A 26 24.76 -16.82 2.70
C THR A 26 23.79 -16.82 3.89
N LEU A 27 22.51 -16.52 3.63
CA LEU A 27 21.48 -16.48 4.67
C LEU A 27 21.16 -17.88 5.22
N THR A 28 21.12 -18.92 4.39
CA THR A 28 20.93 -20.29 4.86
C THR A 28 22.01 -20.71 5.86
N GLN A 29 23.27 -20.36 5.58
CA GLN A 29 24.38 -20.65 6.49
C GLN A 29 24.28 -19.84 7.80
N LYS A 30 23.96 -18.55 7.71
CA LYS A 30 23.85 -17.66 8.88
C LYS A 30 22.67 -18.01 9.79
N LEU A 31 21.54 -18.41 9.20
CA LEU A 31 20.31 -18.68 9.94
C LEU A 31 20.12 -20.15 10.31
N GLY A 32 20.94 -21.05 9.78
CA GLY A 32 20.77 -22.50 9.98
C GLY A 32 19.47 -23.04 9.36
N LEU A 33 18.97 -22.40 8.30
CA LEU A 33 17.73 -22.77 7.62
C LEU A 33 18.00 -23.52 6.32
N SER A 34 17.06 -24.40 5.94
CA SER A 34 17.06 -24.96 4.59
C SER A 34 16.74 -23.88 3.55
N MET A 35 17.22 -24.08 2.32
CA MET A 35 16.92 -23.18 1.20
C MET A 35 15.41 -23.07 0.94
N SER A 36 14.66 -24.17 1.08
CA SER A 36 13.20 -24.17 0.91
C SER A 36 12.53 -23.27 1.94
N LYS A 37 12.83 -23.46 3.23
CA LYS A 37 12.24 -22.66 4.31
C LYS A 37 12.59 -21.17 4.17
N LEU A 38 13.82 -20.85 3.76
CA LEU A 38 14.22 -19.46 3.54
C LEU A 38 13.47 -18.83 2.38
N ARG A 39 13.27 -19.57 1.27
CA ARG A 39 12.46 -19.10 0.14
C ARG A 39 11.00 -18.84 0.51
N GLU A 40 10.39 -19.73 1.28
CA GLU A 40 9.02 -19.53 1.79
C GLU A 40 8.91 -18.22 2.60
N GLN A 41 9.85 -17.99 3.53
CA GLN A 41 9.86 -16.76 4.32
C GLN A 41 10.13 -15.51 3.48
N LEU A 42 10.97 -15.60 2.44
CA LEU A 42 11.22 -14.53 1.51
C LEU A 42 9.97 -14.19 0.68
N GLU A 43 9.27 -15.21 0.17
CA GLU A 43 8.02 -14.97 -0.60
C GLU A 43 6.97 -14.28 0.27
N VAL A 44 6.78 -14.71 1.52
CA VAL A 44 5.89 -14.02 2.46
C VAL A 44 6.32 -12.57 2.69
N ALA A 45 7.62 -12.33 2.90
CA ALA A 45 8.14 -10.97 3.08
C ALA A 45 7.93 -10.10 1.84
N ARG A 46 8.06 -10.67 0.64
CA ARG A 46 7.82 -10.00 -0.64
C ARG A 46 6.34 -9.66 -0.84
N GLU A 47 5.44 -10.61 -0.59
CA GLU A 47 3.98 -10.38 -0.68
C GLU A 47 3.50 -9.32 0.32
N LEU A 48 4.13 -9.24 1.50
CA LEU A 48 3.85 -8.20 2.48
C LEU A 48 4.52 -6.85 2.16
N GLY A 49 5.27 -6.74 1.04
CA GLY A 49 5.93 -5.51 0.64
C GLY A 49 7.12 -5.10 1.51
N LEU A 50 7.67 -6.02 2.31
CA LEU A 50 8.80 -5.74 3.22
C LEU A 50 10.15 -5.84 2.52
N VAL A 51 10.21 -6.55 1.41
CA VAL A 51 11.38 -6.68 0.54
C VAL A 51 10.96 -6.69 -0.92
N GLU A 52 11.88 -6.28 -1.80
CA GLU A 52 11.72 -6.33 -3.24
C GLU A 52 12.87 -7.12 -3.89
N VAL A 53 12.59 -7.81 -4.98
CA VAL A 53 13.61 -8.50 -5.77
C VAL A 53 13.86 -7.73 -7.05
N LYS A 54 15.04 -7.11 -7.15
CA LYS A 54 15.43 -6.32 -8.34
C LYS A 54 16.27 -7.18 -9.28
N PRO A 55 15.96 -7.23 -10.58
CA PRO A 55 16.77 -7.94 -11.56
C PRO A 55 18.24 -7.52 -11.45
N ARG A 56 19.15 -8.47 -11.47
CA ARG A 56 20.62 -8.30 -11.39
C ARG A 56 21.15 -7.69 -10.08
N SER A 57 20.33 -7.03 -9.29
CA SER A 57 20.71 -6.39 -8.03
C SER A 57 20.43 -7.25 -6.80
N GLY A 58 19.47 -8.17 -6.89
CA GLY A 58 19.12 -9.08 -5.80
C GLY A 58 17.97 -8.59 -4.93
N ILE A 59 17.96 -9.01 -3.67
CA ILE A 59 16.92 -8.69 -2.69
C ILE A 59 17.29 -7.39 -1.99
N HIS A 60 16.33 -6.49 -1.82
CA HIS A 60 16.48 -5.24 -1.09
C HIS A 60 15.36 -5.07 -0.07
N CYS A 61 15.64 -4.43 1.06
CA CYS A 61 14.59 -3.98 1.96
C CYS A 61 13.76 -2.90 1.26
N ALA A 62 12.44 -2.99 1.37
CA ALA A 62 11.53 -1.99 0.82
C ALA A 62 11.21 -0.90 1.86
N ASP A 63 10.74 0.26 1.39
CA ASP A 63 10.07 1.21 2.26
C ASP A 63 8.81 0.59 2.85
N TYR A 64 8.52 0.89 4.11
CA TYR A 64 7.34 0.33 4.74
C TYR A 64 6.07 0.93 4.12
N ALA A 65 5.19 0.05 3.65
CA ALA A 65 3.84 0.36 3.22
C ALA A 65 2.86 -0.64 3.84
N PHE A 66 1.72 -0.15 4.33
CA PHE A 66 0.74 -1.02 4.95
C PHE A 66 -0.17 -1.70 3.92
N PHE A 67 -0.38 -1.08 2.76
CA PHE A 67 -1.26 -1.58 1.70
C PHE A 67 -0.97 -3.03 1.27
N PRO A 68 0.28 -3.46 0.97
CA PRO A 68 0.54 -4.84 0.56
C PRO A 68 0.10 -5.87 1.61
N ALA A 69 0.26 -5.55 2.90
CA ALA A 69 -0.10 -6.46 3.98
C ALA A 69 -1.61 -6.71 4.10
N ILE A 70 -2.45 -5.75 3.72
CA ILE A 70 -3.91 -5.86 3.86
C ILE A 70 -4.63 -6.18 2.56
N LYS A 71 -4.05 -5.88 1.40
CA LYS A 71 -4.68 -6.06 0.09
C LYS A 71 -5.26 -7.45 -0.11
N GLN A 72 -4.44 -8.48 0.03
CA GLN A 72 -4.87 -9.86 -0.26
C GLN A 72 -5.95 -10.35 0.71
N THR A 73 -5.82 -10.04 1.99
CA THR A 73 -6.82 -10.44 2.99
C THR A 73 -8.15 -9.74 2.78
N LEU A 74 -8.13 -8.46 2.39
CA LEU A 74 -9.32 -7.69 2.08
C LEU A 74 -10.02 -8.23 0.83
N LEU A 75 -9.32 -8.38 -0.27
CA LEU A 75 -9.90 -8.90 -1.52
C LEU A 75 -10.43 -10.31 -1.35
N PHE A 76 -9.74 -11.17 -0.61
CA PHE A 76 -10.24 -12.51 -0.27
C PHE A 76 -11.53 -12.45 0.53
N ALA A 77 -11.60 -11.60 1.57
CA ALA A 77 -12.80 -11.44 2.37
C ALA A 77 -14.00 -10.94 1.55
N LEU A 78 -13.78 -9.98 0.64
CA LEU A 78 -14.81 -9.45 -0.25
C LEU A 78 -15.28 -10.47 -1.30
N ALA A 79 -14.39 -11.32 -1.77
CA ALA A 79 -14.75 -12.43 -2.67
C ALA A 79 -15.65 -13.47 -1.99
N LEU A 80 -15.50 -13.66 -0.67
CA LEU A 80 -16.36 -14.53 0.13
C LEU A 80 -17.69 -13.86 0.52
N ASP A 81 -17.67 -12.58 0.88
CA ASP A 81 -18.84 -11.80 1.27
C ASP A 81 -18.69 -10.33 0.86
N SER A 82 -19.28 -9.98 -0.28
CA SER A 82 -19.26 -8.61 -0.82
C SER A 82 -19.91 -7.57 0.11
N LYS A 83 -20.77 -7.98 1.07
CA LYS A 83 -21.37 -7.07 2.06
C LYS A 83 -20.34 -6.47 3.01
N LEU A 84 -19.17 -7.09 3.14
CA LEU A 84 -18.06 -6.53 3.91
C LEU A 84 -17.54 -5.20 3.35
N PHE A 85 -17.76 -4.93 2.05
CA PHE A 85 -17.38 -3.67 1.45
C PHE A 85 -18.05 -2.46 2.12
N SER A 86 -19.36 -2.55 2.44
CA SER A 86 -20.04 -1.47 3.17
C SER A 86 -19.38 -1.16 4.49
N LYS A 87 -19.00 -2.19 5.26
CA LYS A 87 -18.32 -2.02 6.56
C LYS A 87 -16.93 -1.38 6.39
N PHE A 88 -16.23 -1.76 5.33
CA PHE A 88 -14.93 -1.16 5.04
C PHE A 88 -15.08 0.28 4.53
N SER A 89 -16.13 0.58 3.80
CA SER A 89 -16.49 1.94 3.39
C SER A 89 -16.78 2.85 4.59
N ASP A 90 -17.50 2.35 5.60
CA ASP A 90 -17.74 3.08 6.84
C ASP A 90 -16.43 3.36 7.60
N LEU A 91 -15.53 2.37 7.69
CA LEU A 91 -14.21 2.54 8.29
C LEU A 91 -13.39 3.62 7.57
N ARG A 92 -13.33 3.56 6.23
CA ARG A 92 -12.68 4.59 5.42
C ARG A 92 -13.25 5.98 5.71
N HIS A 93 -14.58 6.13 5.76
CA HIS A 93 -15.21 7.41 6.05
C HIS A 93 -14.74 7.99 7.39
N TYR A 94 -14.73 7.19 8.45
CA TYR A 94 -14.25 7.65 9.76
C TYR A 94 -12.77 8.03 9.75
N ILE A 95 -11.93 7.29 9.02
CA ILE A 95 -10.51 7.62 8.86
C ILE A 95 -10.35 8.96 8.15
N GLU A 96 -11.00 9.14 7.00
CA GLU A 96 -10.91 10.38 6.24
C GLU A 96 -11.38 11.58 7.06
N VAL A 97 -12.50 11.50 7.74
CA VAL A 97 -13.01 12.59 8.58
C VAL A 97 -12.04 12.92 9.72
N SER A 98 -11.49 11.91 10.38
CA SER A 98 -10.58 12.11 11.53
C SER A 98 -9.26 12.75 11.15
N PHE A 99 -8.70 12.42 9.98
CA PHE A 99 -7.40 12.89 9.53
C PHE A 99 -7.47 14.03 8.52
N PHE A 100 -8.65 14.47 8.11
CA PHE A 100 -8.83 15.46 7.05
C PHE A 100 -8.12 16.79 7.35
N ALA A 101 -8.30 17.33 8.55
CA ALA A 101 -7.72 18.62 8.92
C ALA A 101 -6.18 18.58 8.89
N GLU A 102 -5.59 17.50 9.41
CA GLU A 102 -4.14 17.27 9.39
C GLU A 102 -3.64 17.11 7.96
N ALA A 103 -4.28 16.26 7.15
CA ALA A 103 -3.91 16.03 5.76
C ALA A 103 -3.95 17.32 4.92
N VAL A 104 -5.00 18.14 5.06
CA VAL A 104 -5.15 19.40 4.33
C VAL A 104 -4.10 20.44 4.76
N ALA A 105 -3.68 20.46 6.02
CA ALA A 105 -2.65 21.37 6.52
C ALA A 105 -1.29 21.15 5.86
N GLU A 106 -0.99 19.89 5.44
CA GLU A 106 0.27 19.51 4.79
C GLU A 106 0.28 19.75 3.27
N LEU A 107 -0.85 20.13 2.66
CA LEU A 107 -0.94 20.33 1.21
C LEU A 107 -0.15 21.57 0.75
N THR A 108 0.73 21.35 -0.22
CA THR A 108 1.42 22.43 -0.93
C THR A 108 0.56 23.06 -2.00
N GLU A 109 0.99 24.21 -2.54
CA GLU A 109 0.31 24.84 -3.69
C GLU A 109 0.33 23.96 -4.96
N ALA A 110 1.37 23.12 -5.12
CA ALA A 110 1.41 22.14 -6.20
C ALA A 110 0.35 21.06 -6.04
N ASP A 111 0.14 20.55 -4.82
CA ASP A 111 -0.90 19.56 -4.53
C ASP A 111 -2.30 20.14 -4.76
N LYS A 112 -2.54 21.38 -4.30
CA LYS A 112 -3.81 22.09 -4.54
C LYS A 112 -4.08 22.28 -6.03
N SER A 113 -3.05 22.59 -6.82
CA SER A 113 -3.15 22.70 -8.29
C SER A 113 -3.48 21.35 -8.93
N GLN A 114 -2.90 20.28 -8.42
CA GLN A 114 -3.21 18.91 -8.87
C GLN A 114 -4.66 18.54 -8.55
N LEU A 115 -5.12 18.78 -7.33
CA LEU A 115 -6.52 18.57 -6.93
C LEU A 115 -7.49 19.36 -7.81
N GLN A 116 -7.17 20.62 -8.12
CA GLN A 116 -7.96 21.44 -9.03
C GLN A 116 -8.02 20.83 -10.45
N SER A 117 -6.92 20.31 -10.95
CA SER A 117 -6.85 19.66 -12.26
C SER A 117 -7.72 18.41 -12.33
N LEU A 118 -7.73 17.60 -11.26
CA LEU A 118 -8.60 16.42 -11.15
C LEU A 118 -10.09 16.81 -11.18
N ILE A 119 -10.47 17.89 -10.47
CA ILE A 119 -11.85 18.41 -10.48
C ILE A 119 -12.26 18.86 -11.89
N VAL A 120 -11.38 19.58 -12.59
CA VAL A 120 -11.63 20.02 -13.97
C VAL A 120 -11.79 18.82 -14.91
N SER A 121 -10.91 17.83 -14.82
CA SER A 121 -10.99 16.60 -15.62
C SER A 121 -12.28 15.82 -15.34
N ALA A 122 -12.66 15.67 -14.07
CA ALA A 122 -13.89 15.01 -13.68
C ALA A 122 -15.13 15.72 -14.27
N ARG A 123 -15.18 17.05 -14.20
CA ARG A 123 -16.26 17.86 -14.76
C ARG A 123 -16.35 17.69 -16.28
N GLN A 124 -15.23 17.75 -17.00
CA GLN A 124 -15.19 17.53 -18.45
C GLN A 124 -15.73 16.15 -18.86
N LYS A 125 -15.45 15.10 -18.06
CA LYS A 125 -16.02 13.78 -18.30
C LYS A 125 -17.53 13.73 -18.11
N LEU A 126 -18.04 14.40 -17.09
CA LEU A 126 -19.48 14.47 -16.79
C LEU A 126 -20.27 15.34 -17.79
N GLU A 127 -19.65 16.39 -18.31
CA GLU A 127 -20.25 17.29 -19.30
C GLU A 127 -20.05 16.80 -20.75
N GLY A 128 -19.24 15.77 -20.95
CA GLY A 128 -18.92 15.22 -22.27
C GLY A 128 -20.06 14.43 -22.91
N SER A 129 -19.93 14.16 -24.22
CA SER A 129 -20.87 13.30 -24.95
C SER A 129 -20.09 12.18 -25.64
N PRO A 130 -20.25 10.93 -25.24
CA PRO A 130 -21.10 10.45 -24.13
C PRO A 130 -20.57 10.85 -22.74
N ILE A 131 -21.45 10.93 -21.76
CA ILE A 131 -21.09 11.15 -20.35
C ILE A 131 -20.23 9.98 -19.89
N ARG A 132 -19.11 10.29 -19.22
CA ARG A 132 -18.20 9.30 -18.62
C ARG A 132 -18.09 9.54 -17.12
N ILE A 133 -18.24 8.47 -16.32
CA ILE A 133 -18.11 8.55 -14.87
C ILE A 133 -16.61 8.72 -14.53
N PRO A 134 -16.22 9.72 -13.73
CA PRO A 134 -14.81 10.02 -13.44
C PRO A 134 -14.26 9.17 -12.28
N HIS A 135 -14.31 7.84 -12.37
CA HIS A 135 -13.88 6.93 -11.30
C HIS A 135 -12.41 7.16 -10.90
N GLN A 136 -11.54 7.30 -11.90
CA GLN A 136 -10.12 7.52 -11.66
C GLN A 136 -9.86 8.86 -10.97
N GLU A 137 -10.47 9.95 -11.46
CA GLU A 137 -10.32 11.28 -10.84
C GLU A 137 -10.85 11.29 -9.40
N HIS A 138 -11.92 10.56 -9.13
CA HIS A 138 -12.49 10.41 -7.79
C HIS A 138 -11.51 9.68 -6.86
N ARG A 139 -10.95 8.56 -7.30
CA ARG A 139 -9.90 7.83 -6.57
C ARG A 139 -8.69 8.72 -6.30
N GLU A 140 -8.13 9.32 -7.33
CA GLU A 140 -6.94 10.16 -7.23
C GLU A 140 -7.16 11.38 -6.34
N LEU A 141 -8.35 12.00 -6.38
CA LEU A 141 -8.71 13.12 -5.50
C LEU A 141 -8.57 12.75 -4.03
N HIS A 142 -9.15 11.62 -3.61
CA HIS A 142 -9.07 11.17 -2.23
C HIS A 142 -7.62 10.81 -1.84
N LEU A 143 -6.90 10.04 -2.66
CA LEU A 143 -5.53 9.65 -2.34
C LEU A 143 -4.59 10.85 -2.29
N GLU A 144 -4.76 11.84 -3.17
CA GLU A 144 -3.93 13.06 -3.20
C GLU A 144 -4.10 13.91 -1.94
N ILE A 145 -5.32 14.04 -1.40
CA ILE A 145 -5.58 14.77 -0.15
C ILE A 145 -4.74 14.21 1.01
N PHE A 146 -4.59 12.88 1.09
CA PHE A 146 -3.90 12.22 2.20
C PHE A 146 -2.45 11.83 1.89
N ARG A 147 -1.94 12.18 0.71
CA ARG A 147 -0.61 11.75 0.23
C ARG A 147 0.54 12.21 1.12
N ARG A 148 0.42 13.39 1.74
CA ARG A 148 1.48 13.97 2.59
C ARG A 148 1.34 13.64 4.06
N LEU A 149 0.26 12.99 4.44
CA LEU A 149 0.06 12.57 5.82
C LEU A 149 1.15 11.57 6.22
N ASP A 150 1.92 11.88 7.27
CA ASP A 150 2.98 11.00 7.80
C ASP A 150 2.37 9.85 8.62
N ASN A 151 1.51 9.07 7.96
CA ASN A 151 0.86 7.91 8.56
C ASN A 151 0.67 6.80 7.51
N PRO A 152 1.62 5.86 7.38
CA PRO A 152 1.55 4.80 6.38
C PRO A 152 0.37 3.85 6.57
N PHE A 153 -0.20 3.77 7.77
CA PHE A 153 -1.38 2.95 8.04
C PHE A 153 -2.63 3.58 7.43
N VAL A 154 -2.83 4.88 7.60
CA VAL A 154 -3.94 5.61 6.97
C VAL A 154 -3.82 5.53 5.45
N GLN A 155 -2.65 5.84 4.89
CA GLN A 155 -2.40 5.76 3.45
C GLN A 155 -2.72 4.36 2.91
N GLY A 156 -2.19 3.30 3.54
CA GLY A 156 -2.41 1.93 3.09
C GLY A 156 -3.88 1.47 3.20
N LEU A 157 -4.63 1.93 4.20
CA LEU A 157 -6.07 1.66 4.31
C LEU A 157 -6.87 2.36 3.20
N LEU A 158 -6.52 3.61 2.87
CA LEU A 158 -7.19 4.34 1.78
C LEU A 158 -6.87 3.72 0.41
N GLU A 159 -5.61 3.33 0.16
CA GLU A 159 -5.24 2.60 -1.05
C GLU A 159 -6.01 1.27 -1.17
N ALA A 160 -6.13 0.52 -0.08
CA ALA A 160 -6.86 -0.74 -0.05
C ALA A 160 -8.37 -0.55 -0.31
N TYR A 161 -8.95 0.55 0.18
CA TYR A 161 -10.34 0.87 -0.12
C TYR A 161 -10.57 1.05 -1.63
N TRP A 162 -9.71 1.80 -2.30
CA TRP A 162 -9.86 2.05 -3.73
C TRP A 162 -9.61 0.80 -4.58
N GLU A 163 -8.68 -0.05 -4.17
CA GLU A 163 -8.48 -1.36 -4.82
C GLU A 163 -9.73 -2.25 -4.66
N ALA A 164 -10.33 -2.26 -3.47
CA ALA A 164 -11.57 -2.98 -3.20
C ALA A 164 -12.76 -2.41 -3.98
N TYR A 165 -12.84 -1.09 -4.11
CA TYR A 165 -13.89 -0.40 -4.88
C TYR A 165 -13.88 -0.77 -6.36
N GLU A 166 -12.70 -0.98 -6.94
CA GLU A 166 -12.54 -1.41 -8.33
C GLU A 166 -12.85 -2.91 -8.53
N ALA A 167 -12.82 -3.70 -7.46
CA ALA A 167 -13.02 -5.15 -7.51
C ALA A 167 -14.48 -5.60 -7.28
N VAL A 168 -15.37 -4.71 -6.80
CA VAL A 168 -16.80 -4.99 -6.48
C VAL A 168 -17.69 -4.35 -7.51
#